data_35e74b9ba6989224e1395c8042a43f32
#
_entry.id   35e74b9ba6989224e1395c8042a43f32
#
_cell.length_a   1.000
_cell.length_b   1.000
_cell.length_c   1.000
_cell.angle_alpha   90.00
_cell.angle_beta   90.00
_cell.angle_gamma   90.00
#
_symmetry.space_group_name_H-M   'P 1'
#
loop_
_entity.id
_entity.type
_entity.pdbx_description
1 polymer ?
#
loop_
_entity_poly.entity_id
_entity_poly.type
_entity_poly.pdbx_seq_one_letter_code
_entity_poly.pdbx_strand_id
1 'polypeptide(L)'
;MSDYKNFTMNFGPQHPAAHGVLRLILEMDGEVIRSADPHIGLLHRATEKLAESKPYNQNIGYMDRLDYVSMMCNEHAYVLAIEDIMKLDIPERSKYIRVMFDEITRILNHLLWLGAHALDIGAMSVFLYAFREREDLMDCYEAVSGTRMHATYYRPGGVAKDLPNIMPKYMLNKNQNLDQVEKLNYNREGSLLDFIDSFIDRFPKNVDEYENLLTDNRIWKQRTVGIGVVSPDRAIDLGFTGPMLRGSGVEWDLRKKEPYEIYKNLEFDIPVGTEGDSYDRYLVRMQEMRESAKIIKQCCDWLKNDNGDFISSNNKIAPPDRDDMKENMESLIHHFKLFSEGYCLPVGETYKSVSYTHLRAHET
;
A
#
# COMPACT_ATOMS: atom_id res chain seq x y z
N MET A 1 45.44 4.79 28.80
CA MET A 1 44.37 4.88 27.82
C MET A 1 44.32 3.54 27.11
N SER A 2 43.29 2.75 27.31
CA SER A 2 43.16 1.44 26.65
C SER A 2 42.86 1.72 25.19
N ASP A 3 43.71 1.24 24.28
CA ASP A 3 43.46 1.19 22.84
C ASP A 3 42.23 0.31 22.63
N TYR A 4 41.05 0.91 22.62
CA TYR A 4 39.85 0.23 22.15
C TYR A 4 40.02 0.04 20.64
N LYS A 5 40.30 -1.19 20.25
CA LYS A 5 40.35 -1.55 18.85
C LYS A 5 38.95 -1.45 18.27
N ASN A 6 38.77 -0.66 17.19
CA ASN A 6 37.58 -0.73 16.36
C ASN A 6 37.34 -2.19 15.98
N PHE A 7 36.11 -2.66 16.13
CA PHE A 7 35.72 -4.00 15.70
C PHE A 7 34.56 -3.92 14.73
N THR A 8 34.51 -4.89 13.82
CA THR A 8 33.43 -5.00 12.84
C THR A 8 32.42 -6.02 13.34
N MET A 9 31.15 -5.66 13.28
CA MET A 9 30.03 -6.51 13.69
C MET A 9 29.01 -6.63 12.57
N ASN A 10 28.50 -7.85 12.34
CA ASN A 10 27.34 -8.04 11.49
C ASN A 10 26.04 -7.90 12.31
N PHE A 11 25.21 -6.95 11.94
CA PHE A 11 23.84 -6.81 12.46
C PHE A 11 22.87 -7.45 11.45
N GLY A 12 22.31 -8.59 11.82
CA GLY A 12 21.47 -9.40 10.94
C GLY A 12 22.27 -10.25 9.91
N PRO A 13 21.58 -11.05 9.06
CA PRO A 13 20.12 -11.15 8.92
C PRO A 13 19.40 -11.87 10.08
N GLN A 14 20.08 -12.67 10.86
CA GLN A 14 19.48 -13.31 12.04
C GLN A 14 19.57 -12.37 13.25
N HIS A 15 18.62 -11.47 13.34
CA HIS A 15 18.42 -10.55 14.45
C HIS A 15 16.94 -10.14 14.49
N PRO A 16 16.31 -10.02 15.67
CA PRO A 16 14.89 -9.63 15.75
C PRO A 16 14.56 -8.33 15.00
N ALA A 17 15.42 -7.31 15.10
CA ALA A 17 15.24 -6.03 14.41
C ALA A 17 15.73 -5.99 12.95
N ALA A 18 16.21 -7.09 12.42
CA ALA A 18 16.64 -7.20 11.02
C ALA A 18 15.53 -7.73 10.09
N HIS A 19 14.38 -8.11 10.65
CA HIS A 19 13.21 -8.62 9.93
C HIS A 19 13.51 -9.74 8.92
N GLY A 20 14.58 -10.51 9.16
CA GLY A 20 15.01 -11.65 8.37
C GLY A 20 15.83 -11.33 7.12
N VAL A 21 15.92 -10.07 6.70
CA VAL A 21 16.54 -9.68 5.41
C VAL A 21 17.54 -8.53 5.50
N LEU A 22 17.58 -7.79 6.61
CA LEU A 22 18.54 -6.71 6.79
C LEU A 22 19.89 -7.27 7.25
N ARG A 23 20.97 -6.89 6.56
CA ARG A 23 22.34 -7.09 7.01
C ARG A 23 23.07 -5.76 7.00
N LEU A 24 23.54 -5.33 8.16
CA LEU A 24 24.43 -4.18 8.28
C LEU A 24 25.80 -4.66 8.71
N ILE A 25 26.85 -4.18 8.08
CA ILE A 25 28.21 -4.30 8.60
C ILE A 25 28.48 -3.01 9.35
N LEU A 26 28.63 -3.14 10.66
CA LEU A 26 28.85 -2.02 11.58
C LEU A 26 30.33 -1.96 11.97
N GLU A 27 30.94 -0.79 11.87
CA GLU A 27 32.21 -0.48 12.51
C GLU A 27 31.93 0.19 13.86
N MET A 28 32.40 -0.43 14.91
CA MET A 28 32.12 -0.07 16.30
C MET A 28 33.38 0.45 17.01
N ASP A 29 33.20 1.51 17.78
CA ASP A 29 34.18 1.98 18.77
C ASP A 29 33.54 1.84 20.16
N GLY A 30 33.78 0.69 20.78
CA GLY A 30 33.00 0.26 21.92
C GLY A 30 31.53 0.04 21.55
N GLU A 31 30.63 0.81 22.13
CA GLU A 31 29.18 0.78 21.85
C GLU A 31 28.75 1.82 20.82
N VAL A 32 29.67 2.65 20.33
CA VAL A 32 29.35 3.71 19.36
C VAL A 32 29.54 3.19 17.93
N ILE A 33 28.51 3.33 17.12
CA ILE A 33 28.58 3.02 15.69
C ILE A 33 29.32 4.16 14.98
N ARG A 34 30.43 3.85 14.30
CA ARG A 34 31.22 4.77 13.49
C ARG A 34 30.77 4.80 12.04
N SER A 35 30.50 3.64 11.49
CA SER A 35 29.94 3.50 10.15
C SER A 35 28.99 2.31 10.07
N ALA A 36 28.05 2.38 9.13
CA ALA A 36 27.12 1.31 8.83
C ALA A 36 27.08 1.12 7.32
N ASP A 37 27.42 -0.09 6.85
CA ASP A 37 27.36 -0.46 5.46
C ASP A 37 26.21 -1.45 5.23
N PRO A 38 25.11 -1.04 4.54
CA PRO A 38 23.97 -1.90 4.30
C PRO A 38 24.25 -2.85 3.13
N HIS A 39 24.26 -4.16 3.42
CA HIS A 39 24.32 -5.21 2.43
C HIS A 39 22.93 -5.60 1.97
N ILE A 40 22.48 -5.04 0.85
CA ILE A 40 21.19 -5.33 0.23
C ILE A 40 21.26 -6.56 -0.67
N GLY A 41 20.12 -7.12 -1.03
CA GLY A 41 19.98 -8.21 -1.98
C GLY A 41 19.50 -9.53 -1.40
N LEU A 42 19.36 -9.66 -0.09
CA LEU A 42 18.85 -10.90 0.53
C LEU A 42 17.40 -11.23 0.15
N LEU A 43 16.64 -10.22 -0.29
CA LEU A 43 15.26 -10.38 -0.78
C LEU A 43 15.17 -10.28 -2.31
N HIS A 44 16.29 -10.19 -3.03
CA HIS A 44 16.30 -10.13 -4.47
C HIS A 44 15.87 -11.47 -5.09
N ARG A 45 14.79 -11.46 -5.88
CA ARG A 45 14.16 -12.65 -6.46
C ARG A 45 14.15 -12.63 -7.98
N ALA A 46 14.95 -11.78 -8.60
CA ALA A 46 15.04 -11.59 -10.05
C ALA A 46 13.67 -11.30 -10.71
N THR A 47 12.80 -10.55 -10.05
CA THR A 47 11.42 -10.30 -10.48
C THR A 47 11.36 -9.67 -11.86
N GLU A 48 12.23 -8.70 -12.17
CA GLU A 48 12.32 -8.06 -13.49
C GLU A 48 12.66 -9.08 -14.58
N LYS A 49 13.62 -9.95 -14.32
CA LYS A 49 14.02 -10.99 -15.28
C LYS A 49 12.95 -12.06 -15.49
N LEU A 50 12.20 -12.39 -14.45
CA LEU A 50 11.06 -13.29 -14.55
C LEU A 50 9.91 -12.65 -15.35
N ALA A 51 9.69 -11.35 -15.17
CA ALA A 51 8.66 -10.61 -15.89
C ALA A 51 8.90 -10.57 -17.41
N GLU A 52 10.16 -10.48 -17.85
CA GLU A 52 10.51 -10.53 -19.28
C GLU A 52 10.05 -11.81 -19.99
N SER A 53 9.92 -12.91 -19.28
CA SER A 53 9.54 -14.22 -19.82
C SER A 53 8.02 -14.48 -19.86
N LYS A 54 7.21 -13.52 -19.42
CA LYS A 54 5.76 -13.69 -19.26
C LYS A 54 4.97 -12.64 -20.01
N PRO A 55 3.73 -12.96 -20.44
CA PRO A 55 2.79 -11.97 -20.94
C PRO A 55 2.48 -10.89 -19.88
N TYR A 56 2.15 -9.68 -20.33
CA TYR A 56 1.87 -8.54 -19.45
C TYR A 56 0.78 -8.83 -18.41
N ASN A 57 -0.29 -9.52 -18.77
CA ASN A 57 -1.38 -9.87 -17.86
C ASN A 57 -0.97 -10.81 -16.71
N GLN A 58 0.11 -11.59 -16.88
CA GLN A 58 0.62 -12.48 -15.84
C GLN A 58 1.60 -11.78 -14.88
N ASN A 59 2.15 -10.64 -15.27
CA ASN A 59 3.12 -9.90 -14.47
C ASN A 59 2.50 -9.17 -13.28
N ILE A 60 1.20 -8.91 -13.28
CA ILE A 60 0.50 -8.24 -12.18
C ILE A 60 0.77 -8.97 -10.84
N GLY A 61 0.75 -10.30 -10.86
CA GLY A 61 1.05 -11.09 -9.66
C GLY A 61 2.47 -10.93 -9.10
N TYR A 62 3.43 -10.49 -9.92
CA TYR A 62 4.77 -10.14 -9.44
C TYR A 62 4.78 -8.76 -8.77
N MET A 63 3.95 -7.83 -9.25
CA MET A 63 3.89 -6.48 -8.70
C MET A 63 3.48 -6.49 -7.24
N ASP A 64 2.47 -7.29 -6.87
CA ASP A 64 2.04 -7.45 -5.47
C ASP A 64 3.16 -7.83 -4.51
N ARG A 65 4.18 -8.49 -5.01
CA ARG A 65 5.29 -9.03 -4.23
C ARG A 65 6.55 -8.16 -4.24
N LEU A 66 6.51 -7.00 -4.85
CA LEU A 66 7.61 -6.02 -4.81
C LEU A 66 7.65 -5.35 -3.44
N ASP A 67 6.76 -4.42 -3.19
CA ASP A 67 6.44 -3.94 -1.85
C ASP A 67 5.22 -4.72 -1.33
N TYR A 68 5.48 -5.82 -0.63
CA TYR A 68 4.44 -6.71 -0.13
C TYR A 68 3.59 -6.14 1.02
N VAL A 69 3.80 -4.88 1.35
CA VAL A 69 2.99 -4.12 2.30
C VAL A 69 2.05 -3.14 1.60
N SER A 70 2.34 -2.79 0.34
CA SER A 70 1.55 -1.87 -0.49
C SER A 70 1.05 -2.55 -1.78
N MET A 71 0.49 -3.74 -1.66
CA MET A 71 0.22 -4.64 -2.78
C MET A 71 -0.61 -3.99 -3.88
N MET A 72 -1.80 -3.49 -3.57
CA MET A 72 -2.69 -2.92 -4.60
C MET A 72 -2.13 -1.64 -5.22
N CYS A 73 -1.34 -0.85 -4.49
CA CYS A 73 -0.67 0.31 -5.05
C CYS A 73 0.37 -0.07 -6.11
N ASN A 74 1.09 -1.18 -5.90
CA ASN A 74 2.03 -1.72 -6.89
C ASN A 74 1.31 -2.21 -8.15
N GLU A 75 0.18 -2.92 -7.97
CA GLU A 75 -0.68 -3.31 -9.09
C GLU A 75 -1.15 -2.08 -9.87
N HIS A 76 -1.61 -1.04 -9.15
CA HIS A 76 -2.12 0.18 -9.75
C HIS A 76 -1.07 0.88 -10.61
N ALA A 77 0.15 1.05 -10.11
CA ALA A 77 1.24 1.65 -10.87
C ALA A 77 1.52 0.91 -12.18
N TYR A 78 1.53 -0.42 -12.13
CA TYR A 78 1.73 -1.26 -13.32
C TYR A 78 0.57 -1.15 -14.31
N VAL A 79 -0.67 -1.20 -13.81
CA VAL A 79 -1.87 -1.12 -14.65
C VAL A 79 -1.99 0.25 -15.31
N LEU A 80 -1.76 1.35 -14.58
CA LEU A 80 -1.73 2.71 -15.14
C LEU A 80 -0.73 2.85 -16.30
N ALA A 81 0.46 2.25 -16.18
CA ALA A 81 1.45 2.29 -17.25
C ALA A 81 0.95 1.61 -18.53
N ILE A 82 0.32 0.44 -18.38
CA ILE A 82 -0.26 -0.30 -19.53
C ILE A 82 -1.42 0.49 -20.14
N GLU A 83 -2.30 1.02 -19.31
CA GLU A 83 -3.48 1.78 -19.76
C GLU A 83 -3.08 3.04 -20.52
N ASP A 84 -2.05 3.75 -20.07
CA ASP A 84 -1.54 4.93 -20.74
C ASP A 84 -0.89 4.60 -22.10
N ILE A 85 -0.07 3.52 -22.17
CA ILE A 85 0.50 3.05 -23.45
C ILE A 85 -0.61 2.64 -24.42
N MET A 86 -1.64 1.99 -23.94
CA MET A 86 -2.74 1.48 -24.76
C MET A 86 -3.84 2.50 -24.98
N LYS A 87 -3.79 3.66 -24.32
CA LYS A 87 -4.78 4.74 -24.37
C LYS A 87 -6.20 4.22 -24.11
N LEU A 88 -6.32 3.44 -23.02
CA LEU A 88 -7.60 2.85 -22.63
C LEU A 88 -8.50 3.88 -21.94
N ASP A 89 -9.77 3.81 -22.25
CA ASP A 89 -10.79 4.51 -21.48
C ASP A 89 -11.26 3.63 -20.32
N ILE A 90 -11.18 4.17 -19.11
CA ILE A 90 -11.44 3.44 -17.85
C ILE A 90 -12.77 3.94 -17.28
N PRO A 91 -13.69 3.04 -16.91
CA PRO A 91 -14.93 3.41 -16.26
C PRO A 91 -14.70 4.20 -14.96
N GLU A 92 -15.53 5.19 -14.72
CA GLU A 92 -15.36 6.08 -13.57
C GLU A 92 -15.50 5.32 -12.24
N ARG A 93 -16.44 4.37 -12.18
CA ARG A 93 -16.60 3.47 -11.02
C ARG A 93 -15.31 2.76 -10.66
N SER A 94 -14.56 2.23 -11.65
CA SER A 94 -13.27 1.57 -11.41
C SER A 94 -12.25 2.50 -10.78
N LYS A 95 -12.20 3.76 -11.23
CA LYS A 95 -11.27 4.75 -10.68
C LYS A 95 -11.54 5.03 -9.22
N TYR A 96 -12.82 5.15 -8.82
CA TYR A 96 -13.19 5.30 -7.42
C TYR A 96 -12.86 4.07 -6.58
N ILE A 97 -13.10 2.87 -7.10
CA ILE A 97 -12.73 1.61 -6.43
C ILE A 97 -11.22 1.54 -6.21
N ARG A 98 -10.43 1.83 -7.23
CA ARG A 98 -8.97 1.80 -7.16
C ARG A 98 -8.44 2.79 -6.13
N VAL A 99 -8.86 4.04 -6.19
CA VAL A 99 -8.41 5.06 -5.22
C VAL A 99 -8.82 4.71 -3.80
N MET A 100 -10.01 4.18 -3.59
CA MET A 100 -10.44 3.70 -2.28
C MET A 100 -9.51 2.62 -1.74
N PHE A 101 -9.17 1.62 -2.55
CA PHE A 101 -8.27 0.55 -2.13
C PHE A 101 -6.80 0.97 -2.05
N ASP A 102 -6.35 1.97 -2.82
CA ASP A 102 -5.03 2.57 -2.66
C ASP A 102 -4.89 3.21 -1.28
N GLU A 103 -5.90 3.94 -0.83
CA GLU A 103 -5.86 4.58 0.49
C GLU A 103 -6.04 3.56 1.64
N ILE A 104 -6.81 2.48 1.44
CA ILE A 104 -6.83 1.32 2.34
C ILE A 104 -5.44 0.70 2.44
N THR A 105 -4.76 0.54 1.31
CA THR A 105 -3.40 0.02 1.24
C THR A 105 -2.41 0.93 1.95
N ARG A 106 -2.55 2.25 1.80
CA ARG A 106 -1.74 3.23 2.52
C ARG A 106 -1.89 3.10 4.04
N ILE A 107 -3.12 2.95 4.53
CA ILE A 107 -3.36 2.70 5.96
C ILE A 107 -2.72 1.38 6.39
N LEU A 108 -2.87 0.31 5.61
CA LEU A 108 -2.23 -0.99 5.87
C LEU A 108 -0.71 -0.87 5.99
N ASN A 109 -0.07 -0.10 5.09
CA ASN A 109 1.36 0.15 5.10
C ASN A 109 1.79 0.92 6.35
N HIS A 110 1.14 2.04 6.62
CA HIS A 110 1.50 2.89 7.76
C HIS A 110 1.29 2.18 9.10
N LEU A 111 0.25 1.36 9.24
CA LEU A 111 0.03 0.56 10.44
C LEU A 111 1.11 -0.51 10.64
N LEU A 112 1.57 -1.18 9.58
CA LEU A 112 2.67 -2.14 9.71
C LEU A 112 3.97 -1.44 10.07
N TRP A 113 4.27 -0.33 9.40
CA TRP A 113 5.44 0.47 9.73
C TRP A 113 5.42 0.92 11.19
N LEU A 114 4.29 1.50 11.63
CA LEU A 114 4.13 1.98 13.02
C LEU A 114 4.34 0.85 14.02
N GLY A 115 3.68 -0.29 13.80
CA GLY A 115 3.79 -1.47 14.66
C GLY A 115 5.22 -2.00 14.74
N ALA A 116 5.90 -2.16 13.60
CA ALA A 116 7.26 -2.67 13.54
C ALA A 116 8.26 -1.69 14.18
N HIS A 117 8.15 -0.40 13.88
CA HIS A 117 9.02 0.62 14.48
C HIS A 117 8.84 0.73 15.99
N ALA A 118 7.60 0.71 16.47
CA ALA A 118 7.30 0.70 17.89
C ALA A 118 7.82 -0.57 18.59
N LEU A 119 7.72 -1.73 17.94
CA LEU A 119 8.26 -3.00 18.44
C LEU A 119 9.79 -2.93 18.59
N ASP A 120 10.50 -2.39 17.60
CA ASP A 120 11.95 -2.26 17.61
C ASP A 120 12.44 -1.32 18.75
N ILE A 121 11.64 -0.33 19.11
CA ILE A 121 11.91 0.55 20.26
C ILE A 121 11.52 -0.11 21.60
N GLY A 122 10.67 -1.16 21.57
CA GLY A 122 10.24 -1.93 22.72
C GLY A 122 8.74 -1.81 23.07
N ALA A 123 7.94 -1.10 22.29
CA ALA A 123 6.50 -0.93 22.52
C ALA A 123 5.68 -2.02 21.81
N MET A 124 5.81 -3.27 22.27
CA MET A 124 5.15 -4.45 21.67
C MET A 124 3.63 -4.33 21.60
N SER A 125 2.99 -3.67 22.57
CA SER A 125 1.53 -3.53 22.58
C SER A 125 1.00 -2.77 21.38
N VAL A 126 1.73 -1.75 20.91
CA VAL A 126 1.35 -0.96 19.72
C VAL A 126 1.33 -1.84 18.47
N PHE A 127 2.27 -2.77 18.34
CA PHE A 127 2.27 -3.75 17.24
C PHE A 127 0.97 -4.57 17.22
N LEU A 128 0.53 -5.07 18.36
CA LEU A 128 -0.70 -5.87 18.46
C LEU A 128 -1.94 -5.03 18.14
N TYR A 129 -2.00 -3.77 18.59
CA TYR A 129 -3.11 -2.87 18.27
C TYR A 129 -3.14 -2.50 16.79
N ALA A 130 -1.99 -2.22 16.17
CA ALA A 130 -1.91 -1.95 14.74
C ALA A 130 -2.40 -3.14 13.90
N PHE A 131 -2.09 -4.38 14.32
CA PHE A 131 -2.58 -5.57 13.63
C PHE A 131 -4.06 -5.83 13.79
N ARG A 132 -4.70 -5.36 14.87
CA ARG A 132 -6.16 -5.39 15.02
C ARG A 132 -6.85 -4.67 13.86
N GLU A 133 -6.41 -3.46 13.53
CA GLU A 133 -6.97 -2.69 12.41
C GLU A 133 -6.60 -3.28 11.06
N ARG A 134 -5.37 -3.81 10.94
CA ARG A 134 -4.93 -4.46 9.71
C ARG A 134 -5.77 -5.69 9.36
N GLU A 135 -6.21 -6.46 10.33
CA GLU A 135 -7.08 -7.63 10.11
C GLU A 135 -8.40 -7.23 9.43
N ASP A 136 -9.04 -6.16 9.89
CA ASP A 136 -10.27 -5.67 9.27
C ASP A 136 -10.07 -5.21 7.82
N LEU A 137 -8.96 -4.53 7.53
CA LEU A 137 -8.65 -4.07 6.19
C LEU A 137 -8.23 -5.23 5.26
N MET A 138 -7.59 -6.27 5.78
CA MET A 138 -7.30 -7.49 5.03
C MET A 138 -8.59 -8.26 4.69
N ASP A 139 -9.61 -8.20 5.55
CA ASP A 139 -10.94 -8.75 5.24
C ASP A 139 -11.57 -8.02 4.04
N CYS A 140 -11.35 -6.70 3.89
CA CYS A 140 -11.76 -5.98 2.69
C CYS A 140 -11.07 -6.49 1.42
N TYR A 141 -9.76 -6.78 1.48
CA TYR A 141 -9.01 -7.37 0.38
C TYR A 141 -9.57 -8.75 0.00
N GLU A 142 -9.80 -9.60 1.00
CA GLU A 142 -10.35 -10.94 0.81
C GLU A 142 -11.76 -10.89 0.20
N ALA A 143 -12.57 -9.89 0.56
CA ALA A 143 -13.92 -9.71 0.03
C ALA A 143 -13.93 -9.50 -1.49
N VAL A 144 -13.00 -8.72 -2.05
CA VAL A 144 -12.96 -8.41 -3.48
C VAL A 144 -12.12 -9.39 -4.30
N SER A 145 -11.08 -9.96 -3.72
CA SER A 145 -10.11 -10.79 -4.46
C SER A 145 -10.08 -12.25 -4.06
N GLY A 146 -10.58 -12.60 -2.88
CA GLY A 146 -10.46 -13.92 -2.29
C GLY A 146 -9.13 -14.18 -1.58
N THR A 147 -8.23 -13.20 -1.54
CA THR A 147 -6.93 -13.29 -0.88
C THR A 147 -6.73 -12.13 0.10
N ARG A 148 -6.02 -12.39 1.19
CA ARG A 148 -5.83 -11.41 2.25
C ARG A 148 -4.72 -10.40 1.97
N MET A 149 -3.75 -10.74 1.11
CA MET A 149 -2.58 -9.91 0.82
C MET A 149 -2.40 -9.69 -0.68
N HIS A 150 -1.95 -10.69 -1.40
CA HIS A 150 -1.62 -10.59 -2.83
C HIS A 150 -2.89 -10.75 -3.67
N ALA A 151 -3.59 -9.64 -3.87
CA ALA A 151 -4.95 -9.65 -4.39
C ALA A 151 -5.01 -9.86 -5.91
N THR A 152 -4.06 -9.33 -6.66
CA THR A 152 -4.09 -9.28 -8.12
C THR A 152 -5.46 -8.80 -8.62
N TYR A 153 -5.97 -7.74 -8.00
CA TYR A 153 -7.34 -7.26 -8.17
C TYR A 153 -7.47 -6.25 -9.31
N TYR A 154 -6.48 -5.37 -9.48
CA TYR A 154 -6.51 -4.41 -10.57
C TYR A 154 -6.18 -5.09 -11.89
N ARG A 155 -6.86 -4.65 -12.94
CA ARG A 155 -6.68 -5.17 -14.31
C ARG A 155 -6.62 -3.99 -15.27
N PRO A 156 -5.85 -4.08 -16.35
CA PRO A 156 -5.95 -3.12 -17.41
C PRO A 156 -7.41 -3.01 -17.91
N GLY A 157 -7.95 -1.80 -17.87
CA GLY A 157 -9.34 -1.52 -18.17
C GLY A 157 -10.28 -1.47 -16.98
N GLY A 158 -9.82 -1.72 -15.74
CA GLY A 158 -10.66 -1.62 -14.56
C GLY A 158 -10.21 -2.50 -13.39
N VAL A 159 -11.16 -3.21 -12.78
CA VAL A 159 -10.94 -4.16 -11.68
C VAL A 159 -11.49 -5.54 -12.04
N ALA A 160 -10.99 -6.58 -11.38
CA ALA A 160 -11.33 -7.97 -11.70
C ALA A 160 -12.79 -8.34 -11.40
N LYS A 161 -13.38 -7.69 -10.39
CA LYS A 161 -14.76 -7.88 -9.95
C LYS A 161 -15.28 -6.60 -9.33
N ASP A 162 -16.60 -6.40 -9.38
CA ASP A 162 -17.25 -5.33 -8.62
C ASP A 162 -17.25 -5.60 -7.12
N LEU A 163 -17.58 -4.58 -6.36
CA LEU A 163 -17.68 -4.64 -4.90
C LEU A 163 -18.83 -5.57 -4.49
N PRO A 164 -18.62 -6.49 -3.54
CA PRO A 164 -19.69 -7.37 -3.09
C PRO A 164 -20.75 -6.61 -2.30
N ASN A 165 -22.01 -6.84 -2.64
CA ASN A 165 -23.17 -6.27 -1.94
C ASN A 165 -23.43 -6.95 -0.59
N ILE A 166 -22.81 -8.10 -0.35
CA ILE A 166 -22.93 -8.86 0.90
C ILE A 166 -21.53 -9.35 1.25
N MET A 167 -21.09 -9.05 2.46
CA MET A 167 -19.82 -9.58 2.97
C MET A 167 -19.84 -11.11 2.99
N PRO A 168 -18.78 -11.78 2.51
CA PRO A 168 -18.73 -13.23 2.50
C PRO A 168 -18.93 -13.84 3.89
N LYS A 169 -19.87 -14.78 4.03
CA LYS A 169 -20.22 -15.40 5.33
C LYS A 169 -19.07 -16.10 6.05
N TYR A 170 -18.07 -16.60 5.31
CA TYR A 170 -16.90 -17.24 5.91
C TYR A 170 -16.02 -16.26 6.71
N MET A 171 -16.08 -14.97 6.40
CA MET A 171 -15.40 -13.91 7.18
C MET A 171 -16.10 -13.68 8.53
N LEU A 172 -17.41 -13.94 8.59
CA LEU A 172 -18.19 -13.80 9.82
C LEU A 172 -17.96 -14.96 10.80
N ASN A 173 -17.48 -16.10 10.33
CA ASN A 173 -17.39 -17.37 11.08
C ASN A 173 -15.99 -17.74 11.57
N LYS A 174 -15.01 -16.87 11.45
CA LYS A 174 -13.66 -17.14 11.95
C LYS A 174 -13.63 -17.18 13.48
N ASN A 175 -13.97 -18.37 14.04
CA ASN A 175 -13.69 -18.78 15.43
C ASN A 175 -14.05 -17.80 16.57
N GLN A 176 -14.99 -16.89 16.37
CA GLN A 176 -15.45 -16.01 17.41
C GLN A 176 -16.86 -16.36 17.82
N ASN A 177 -17.08 -16.54 19.11
CA ASN A 177 -18.44 -16.56 19.65
C ASN A 177 -19.13 -15.27 19.19
N LEU A 178 -20.24 -15.39 18.48
CA LEU A 178 -21.10 -14.29 18.02
C LEU A 178 -21.37 -13.25 19.12
N ASP A 179 -21.52 -13.70 20.36
CA ASP A 179 -21.69 -12.83 21.54
C ASP A 179 -20.50 -11.90 21.83
N GLN A 180 -19.31 -12.21 21.38
CA GLN A 180 -18.12 -11.35 21.51
C GLN A 180 -17.99 -10.35 20.37
N VAL A 181 -18.47 -10.71 19.18
CA VAL A 181 -18.49 -9.83 18.00
C VAL A 181 -19.52 -8.70 18.18
N GLU A 182 -20.69 -8.99 18.74
CA GLU A 182 -21.68 -7.97 19.10
C GLU A 182 -21.15 -6.96 20.12
N LYS A 183 -20.32 -7.41 21.08
CA LYS A 183 -19.69 -6.54 22.08
C LYS A 183 -18.62 -5.60 21.52
N LEU A 184 -18.04 -5.91 20.35
CA LEU A 184 -17.02 -5.09 19.71
C LEU A 184 -17.60 -4.04 18.74
N ASN A 185 -18.93 -3.93 18.64
CA ASN A 185 -19.63 -2.99 17.73
C ASN A 185 -19.19 -3.09 16.25
N TYR A 186 -18.78 -4.27 15.80
CA TYR A 186 -18.46 -4.50 14.40
C TYR A 186 -19.75 -4.80 13.62
N ASN A 187 -20.24 -3.84 12.85
CA ASN A 187 -21.28 -4.13 11.89
C ASN A 187 -20.67 -4.85 10.69
N ARG A 188 -20.68 -6.17 10.72
CA ARG A 188 -20.28 -7.04 9.60
C ARG A 188 -21.48 -7.51 8.76
N GLU A 189 -22.67 -7.04 9.10
CA GLU A 189 -23.87 -7.23 8.29
C GLU A 189 -23.94 -6.12 7.25
N GLY A 190 -24.23 -6.46 6.01
CA GLY A 190 -24.36 -5.50 4.93
C GLY A 190 -23.35 -5.64 3.81
N SER A 191 -23.22 -4.61 3.00
CA SER A 191 -22.28 -4.55 1.91
C SER A 191 -20.83 -4.30 2.37
N LEU A 192 -19.86 -4.55 1.48
CA LEU A 192 -18.47 -4.18 1.75
C LEU A 192 -18.32 -2.67 2.03
N LEU A 193 -19.08 -1.84 1.31
CA LEU A 193 -19.06 -0.38 1.52
C LEU A 193 -19.55 0.01 2.91
N ASP A 194 -20.56 -0.68 3.46
CA ASP A 194 -21.04 -0.44 4.83
C ASP A 194 -20.00 -0.86 5.87
N PHE A 195 -19.27 -1.95 5.60
CA PHE A 195 -18.19 -2.39 6.47
C PHE A 195 -17.04 -1.38 6.48
N ILE A 196 -16.60 -0.92 5.30
CA ILE A 196 -15.53 0.10 5.18
C ILE A 196 -15.98 1.40 5.86
N ASP A 197 -17.20 1.83 5.66
CA ASP A 197 -17.75 3.04 6.27
C ASP A 197 -17.73 2.97 7.80
N SER A 198 -18.19 1.86 8.36
CA SER A 198 -18.11 1.58 9.79
C SER A 198 -16.68 1.56 10.34
N PHE A 199 -15.72 1.04 9.55
CA PHE A 199 -14.30 1.07 9.90
C PHE A 199 -13.78 2.51 9.97
N ILE A 200 -14.04 3.30 8.93
CA ILE A 200 -13.57 4.69 8.83
C ILE A 200 -14.14 5.59 9.92
N ASP A 201 -15.38 5.40 10.33
CA ASP A 201 -16.02 6.19 11.40
C ASP A 201 -15.32 6.01 12.77
N ARG A 202 -14.73 4.85 13.03
CA ARG A 202 -14.00 4.57 14.30
C ARG A 202 -12.48 4.75 14.19
N PHE A 203 -11.91 4.62 12.99
CA PHE A 203 -10.46 4.60 12.79
C PHE A 203 -9.72 5.83 13.32
N PRO A 204 -10.22 7.08 13.18
CA PRO A 204 -9.56 8.24 13.76
C PRO A 204 -9.35 8.13 15.28
N LYS A 205 -10.28 7.53 16.01
CA LYS A 205 -10.16 7.30 17.47
C LYS A 205 -9.06 6.27 17.78
N ASN A 206 -8.89 5.27 16.92
CA ASN A 206 -7.82 4.28 17.07
C ASN A 206 -6.45 4.93 16.77
N VAL A 207 -6.38 5.87 15.84
CA VAL A 207 -5.17 6.67 15.61
C VAL A 207 -4.83 7.52 16.83
N ASP A 208 -5.85 8.14 17.48
CA ASP A 208 -5.66 8.87 18.73
C ASP A 208 -5.13 7.96 19.87
N GLU A 209 -5.56 6.69 19.91
CA GLU A 209 -5.05 5.70 20.86
C GLU A 209 -3.54 5.46 20.68
N TYR A 210 -3.06 5.33 19.43
CA TYR A 210 -1.62 5.20 19.14
C TYR A 210 -0.84 6.44 19.53
N GLU A 211 -1.37 7.63 19.22
CA GLU A 211 -0.73 8.90 19.59
C GLU A 211 -0.63 9.06 21.12
N ASN A 212 -1.67 8.71 21.86
CA ASN A 212 -1.66 8.74 23.32
C ASN A 212 -0.58 7.82 23.92
N LEU A 213 -0.26 6.72 23.25
CA LEU A 213 0.78 5.78 23.69
C LEU A 213 2.19 6.23 23.29
N LEU A 214 2.36 6.89 22.16
CA LEU A 214 3.68 7.13 21.56
C LEU A 214 4.07 8.60 21.52
N THR A 215 3.20 9.53 21.08
CA THR A 215 3.58 10.91 20.74
C THR A 215 4.28 11.63 21.88
N ASP A 216 3.74 11.55 23.09
CA ASP A 216 4.34 12.18 24.27
C ASP A 216 5.21 11.24 25.12
N ASN A 217 5.41 10.02 24.65
CA ASN A 217 6.22 9.05 25.36
C ASN A 217 7.70 9.48 25.35
N ARG A 218 8.32 9.55 26.57
CA ARG A 218 9.70 9.96 26.72
C ARG A 218 10.69 9.09 25.94
N ILE A 219 10.50 7.78 25.97
CA ILE A 219 11.39 6.84 25.28
C ILE A 219 11.28 7.04 23.78
N TRP A 220 10.06 7.17 23.27
CA TRP A 220 9.80 7.44 21.85
C TRP A 220 10.47 8.72 21.37
N LYS A 221 10.28 9.83 22.08
CA LYS A 221 10.91 11.11 21.77
C LYS A 221 12.44 11.03 21.82
N GLN A 222 13.02 10.38 22.82
CA GLN A 222 14.47 10.23 22.92
C GLN A 222 15.09 9.40 21.81
N ARG A 223 14.31 8.50 21.19
CA ARG A 223 14.76 7.64 20.09
C ARG A 223 14.49 8.19 18.70
N THR A 224 13.68 9.24 18.57
CA THR A 224 13.22 9.75 17.27
C THR A 224 13.51 11.22 17.05
N VAL A 225 13.41 12.05 18.08
CA VAL A 225 13.67 13.52 17.97
C VAL A 225 15.14 13.78 17.74
N GLY A 226 15.45 14.52 16.69
CA GLY A 226 16.82 14.87 16.28
C GLY A 226 17.62 13.69 15.74
N ILE A 227 16.99 12.53 15.49
CA ILE A 227 17.64 11.32 14.95
C ILE A 227 17.36 11.19 13.46
N GLY A 228 18.42 10.96 12.67
CA GLY A 228 18.30 10.79 11.23
C GLY A 228 17.79 12.05 10.52
N VAL A 229 18.25 13.21 10.95
CA VAL A 229 17.88 14.50 10.36
C VAL A 229 18.40 14.59 8.93
N VAL A 230 17.50 14.88 7.98
CA VAL A 230 17.83 15.11 6.57
C VAL A 230 17.24 16.44 6.14
N SER A 231 18.11 17.35 5.68
CA SER A 231 17.66 18.64 5.17
C SER A 231 16.85 18.47 3.86
N PRO A 232 15.98 19.45 3.51
CA PRO A 232 15.19 19.40 2.27
C PRO A 232 16.04 19.19 1.02
N ASP A 233 17.14 19.95 0.87
CA ASP A 233 18.03 19.85 -0.30
C ASP A 233 18.66 18.45 -0.41
N ARG A 234 19.13 17.92 0.73
CA ARG A 234 19.72 16.58 0.74
C ARG A 234 18.70 15.49 0.51
N ALA A 235 17.45 15.67 0.96
CA ALA A 235 16.37 14.73 0.70
C ALA A 235 16.06 14.66 -0.80
N ILE A 236 16.07 15.79 -1.49
CA ILE A 236 15.90 15.86 -2.95
C ILE A 236 17.09 15.20 -3.66
N ASP A 237 18.33 15.52 -3.27
CA ASP A 237 19.54 14.94 -3.87
C ASP A 237 19.59 13.42 -3.71
N LEU A 238 19.12 12.89 -2.60
CA LEU A 238 19.05 11.46 -2.33
C LEU A 238 17.83 10.77 -2.99
N GLY A 239 16.96 11.54 -3.65
CA GLY A 239 15.76 11.02 -4.30
C GLY A 239 14.70 10.54 -3.32
N PHE A 240 14.57 11.17 -2.15
CA PHE A 240 13.49 10.89 -1.21
C PHE A 240 12.14 11.21 -1.80
N THR A 241 11.14 10.43 -1.43
CA THR A 241 9.74 10.61 -1.83
C THR A 241 8.81 10.31 -0.65
N GLY A 242 7.51 10.57 -0.82
CA GLY A 242 6.49 10.26 0.15
C GLY A 242 6.71 10.89 1.53
N PRO A 243 6.34 10.20 2.61
CA PRO A 243 6.49 10.69 3.97
C PRO A 243 7.94 11.04 4.35
N MET A 244 8.92 10.37 3.74
CA MET A 244 10.34 10.66 3.96
C MET A 244 10.70 12.07 3.48
N LEU A 245 10.23 12.47 2.30
CA LEU A 245 10.47 13.80 1.73
C LEU A 245 9.64 14.86 2.46
N ARG A 246 8.36 14.57 2.72
CA ARG A 246 7.48 15.49 3.45
C ARG A 246 7.91 15.70 4.89
N GLY A 247 8.48 14.68 5.55
CA GLY A 247 9.10 14.83 6.86
C GLY A 247 10.25 15.84 6.88
N SER A 248 10.98 15.98 5.77
CA SER A 248 12.05 16.98 5.60
C SER A 248 11.55 18.39 5.19
N GLY A 249 10.25 18.66 5.22
CA GLY A 249 9.69 19.98 4.96
C GLY A 249 9.36 20.28 3.50
N VAL A 250 9.44 19.32 2.60
CA VAL A 250 9.10 19.49 1.18
C VAL A 250 7.66 19.09 0.93
N GLU A 251 6.82 20.05 0.54
CA GLU A 251 5.42 19.82 0.18
C GLU A 251 5.30 19.18 -1.21
N TRP A 252 5.63 17.88 -1.30
CA TRP A 252 5.52 17.15 -2.54
C TRP A 252 4.64 15.90 -2.36
N ASP A 253 3.53 15.88 -3.10
CA ASP A 253 2.62 14.73 -3.18
C ASP A 253 2.06 14.64 -4.60
N LEU A 254 2.27 13.51 -5.26
CA LEU A 254 1.82 13.28 -6.64
C LEU A 254 0.30 13.36 -6.78
N ARG A 255 -0.44 12.98 -5.76
CA ARG A 255 -1.90 13.07 -5.76
C ARG A 255 -2.43 14.50 -5.96
N LYS A 256 -1.60 15.52 -5.62
CA LYS A 256 -1.90 16.95 -5.78
C LYS A 256 -1.12 17.61 -6.92
N LYS A 257 0.16 17.24 -7.11
CA LYS A 257 1.05 17.89 -8.10
C LYS A 257 0.81 17.36 -9.51
N GLU A 258 0.60 16.06 -9.66
CA GLU A 258 0.29 15.37 -10.91
C GLU A 258 -0.87 14.41 -10.68
N PRO A 259 -2.10 14.93 -10.46
CA PRO A 259 -3.24 14.10 -10.07
C PRO A 259 -3.54 13.02 -11.11
N TYR A 260 -3.58 11.80 -10.67
CA TYR A 260 -4.01 10.65 -11.45
C TYR A 260 -5.39 10.17 -10.97
N GLU A 261 -6.07 9.38 -11.80
CA GLU A 261 -7.42 8.90 -11.53
C GLU A 261 -8.37 10.03 -11.09
N ILE A 262 -8.98 9.89 -9.92
CA ILE A 262 -9.96 10.86 -9.39
C ILE A 262 -9.39 11.78 -8.30
N TYR A 263 -8.10 11.72 -7.97
CA TYR A 263 -7.55 12.50 -6.85
C TYR A 263 -7.77 14.01 -6.95
N LYS A 264 -7.88 14.55 -8.17
CA LYS A 264 -8.21 15.97 -8.39
C LYS A 264 -9.60 16.38 -7.86
N ASN A 265 -10.52 15.40 -7.71
CA ASN A 265 -11.90 15.62 -7.28
C ASN A 265 -12.06 15.40 -5.77
N LEU A 266 -11.01 15.01 -5.06
CA LEU A 266 -11.05 14.67 -3.65
C LEU A 266 -10.41 15.75 -2.79
N GLU A 267 -11.01 15.96 -1.62
CA GLU A 267 -10.52 16.92 -0.62
C GLU A 267 -9.68 16.20 0.44
N PHE A 268 -8.42 16.59 0.55
CA PHE A 268 -7.50 16.11 1.58
C PHE A 268 -6.33 17.09 1.72
N ASP A 269 -5.65 17.06 2.85
CA ASP A 269 -4.47 17.89 3.13
C ASP A 269 -3.18 17.07 2.98
N ILE A 270 -2.07 17.77 2.70
CA ILE A 270 -0.74 17.17 2.64
C ILE A 270 -0.01 17.50 3.95
N PRO A 271 0.21 16.53 4.84
CA PRO A 271 1.00 16.77 6.04
C PRO A 271 2.48 16.94 5.70
N VAL A 272 3.11 17.94 6.31
CA VAL A 272 4.52 18.29 6.09
C VAL A 272 5.19 18.48 7.44
N GLY A 273 6.37 17.90 7.63
CA GLY A 273 7.21 18.08 8.81
C GLY A 273 8.07 19.35 8.72
N THR A 274 8.84 19.62 9.74
CA THR A 274 9.69 20.83 9.84
C THR A 274 11.16 20.52 10.10
N GLU A 275 11.45 19.50 10.92
CA GLU A 275 12.80 19.20 11.42
C GLU A 275 13.53 18.15 10.56
N GLY A 276 12.81 17.39 9.76
CA GLY A 276 13.38 16.35 8.90
C GLY A 276 13.93 15.14 9.64
N ASP A 277 13.51 14.91 10.87
CA ASP A 277 13.95 13.80 11.72
C ASP A 277 12.98 12.60 11.70
N SER A 278 13.30 11.57 12.45
CA SER A 278 12.46 10.38 12.54
C SER A 278 11.12 10.66 13.23
N TYR A 279 11.07 11.66 14.11
CA TYR A 279 9.83 12.03 14.79
C TYR A 279 8.85 12.72 13.84
N ASP A 280 9.33 13.63 13.00
CA ASP A 280 8.49 14.27 11.98
C ASP A 280 7.96 13.26 10.96
N ARG A 281 8.80 12.31 10.53
CA ARG A 281 8.35 11.21 9.67
C ARG A 281 7.24 10.36 10.30
N TYR A 282 7.29 10.19 11.63
CA TYR A 282 6.22 9.55 12.38
C TYR A 282 4.95 10.40 12.37
N LEU A 283 5.03 11.69 12.71
CA LEU A 283 3.88 12.60 12.75
C LEU A 283 3.20 12.72 11.37
N VAL A 284 3.98 12.81 10.30
CA VAL A 284 3.47 12.84 8.93
C VAL A 284 2.65 11.60 8.64
N ARG A 285 3.12 10.40 8.98
CA ARG A 285 2.38 9.15 8.75
C ARG A 285 1.10 9.05 9.58
N MET A 286 1.13 9.54 10.82
CA MET A 286 -0.07 9.58 11.66
C MET A 286 -1.15 10.46 11.03
N GLN A 287 -0.77 11.64 10.52
CA GLN A 287 -1.72 12.52 9.85
C GLN A 287 -2.16 11.97 8.49
N GLU A 288 -1.27 11.32 7.73
CA GLU A 288 -1.64 10.68 6.46
C GLU A 288 -2.71 9.60 6.63
N MET A 289 -2.67 8.83 7.72
CA MET A 289 -3.72 7.85 8.00
C MET A 289 -5.10 8.52 8.18
N ARG A 290 -5.15 9.70 8.80
CA ARG A 290 -6.39 10.47 8.94
C ARG A 290 -6.87 11.01 7.59
N GLU A 291 -5.95 11.54 6.78
CA GLU A 291 -6.30 12.03 5.45
C GLU A 291 -6.76 10.89 4.53
N SER A 292 -6.11 9.72 4.59
CA SER A 292 -6.57 8.54 3.87
C SER A 292 -7.98 8.11 4.27
N ALA A 293 -8.32 8.18 5.56
CA ALA A 293 -9.68 7.92 6.03
C ALA A 293 -10.70 8.89 5.42
N LYS A 294 -10.36 10.19 5.31
CA LYS A 294 -11.24 11.18 4.64
C LYS A 294 -11.44 10.85 3.17
N ILE A 295 -10.38 10.46 2.45
CA ILE A 295 -10.46 10.08 1.04
C ILE A 295 -11.35 8.84 0.86
N ILE A 296 -11.15 7.80 1.67
CA ILE A 296 -11.96 6.59 1.62
C ILE A 296 -13.43 6.91 1.85
N LYS A 297 -13.75 7.78 2.80
CA LYS A 297 -15.13 8.21 3.06
C LYS A 297 -15.77 8.84 1.84
N GLN A 298 -15.08 9.78 1.18
CA GLN A 298 -15.56 10.43 -0.05
C GLN A 298 -15.79 9.40 -1.18
N CYS A 299 -14.88 8.43 -1.33
CA CYS A 299 -15.04 7.36 -2.30
C CYS A 299 -16.23 6.46 -1.99
N CYS A 300 -16.44 6.09 -0.72
CA CYS A 300 -17.58 5.28 -0.30
C CYS A 300 -18.91 6.00 -0.57
N ASP A 301 -18.99 7.28 -0.25
CA ASP A 301 -20.21 8.08 -0.45
C ASP A 301 -20.57 8.20 -1.93
N TRP A 302 -19.57 8.32 -2.81
CA TRP A 302 -19.79 8.31 -4.24
C TRP A 302 -20.21 6.92 -4.76
N LEU A 303 -19.48 5.87 -4.37
CA LEU A 303 -19.73 4.48 -4.82
C LEU A 303 -21.08 3.92 -4.38
N LYS A 304 -21.66 4.38 -3.27
CA LYS A 304 -23.00 3.99 -2.83
C LYS A 304 -24.10 4.47 -3.77
N ASN A 305 -23.85 5.53 -4.53
CA ASN A 305 -24.80 6.15 -5.45
C ASN A 305 -24.59 5.77 -6.91
N ASP A 306 -23.49 5.07 -7.23
CA ASP A 306 -23.14 4.68 -8.58
C ASP A 306 -23.20 3.15 -8.78
N ASN A 307 -23.81 2.74 -9.89
CA ASN A 307 -23.89 1.33 -10.33
C ASN A 307 -23.34 1.17 -11.77
N GLY A 308 -22.41 2.02 -12.16
CA GLY A 308 -21.79 1.96 -13.49
C GLY A 308 -20.89 0.74 -13.70
N ASP A 309 -20.33 0.64 -14.88
CA ASP A 309 -19.41 -0.44 -15.23
C ASP A 309 -18.11 -0.33 -14.43
N PHE A 310 -17.55 -1.48 -14.06
CA PHE A 310 -16.30 -1.60 -13.30
C PHE A 310 -15.13 -2.11 -14.16
N ILE A 311 -15.37 -2.41 -15.43
CA ILE A 311 -14.37 -2.88 -16.39
C ILE A 311 -14.69 -2.33 -17.78
N SER A 312 -13.66 -2.08 -18.58
CA SER A 312 -13.79 -1.62 -19.96
C SER A 312 -14.44 -2.68 -20.85
N SER A 313 -15.27 -2.24 -21.78
CA SER A 313 -15.93 -3.10 -22.77
C SER A 313 -14.99 -3.63 -23.88
N ASN A 314 -13.70 -3.32 -23.84
CA ASN A 314 -12.73 -3.77 -24.83
C ASN A 314 -12.29 -5.23 -24.57
N ASN A 315 -12.97 -6.19 -25.19
CA ASN A 315 -12.73 -7.63 -25.03
C ASN A 315 -11.33 -8.11 -25.47
N LYS A 316 -10.53 -7.26 -26.12
CA LYS A 316 -9.12 -7.58 -26.46
C LYS A 316 -8.18 -7.43 -25.27
N ILE A 317 -8.60 -6.72 -24.24
CA ILE A 317 -7.78 -6.36 -23.09
C ILE A 317 -8.45 -6.82 -21.78
N ALA A 318 -9.74 -6.54 -21.65
CA ALA A 318 -10.55 -6.98 -20.53
C ALA A 318 -11.24 -8.32 -20.85
N PRO A 319 -11.34 -9.25 -19.87
CA PRO A 319 -12.07 -10.48 -20.08
C PRO A 319 -13.53 -10.19 -20.43
N PRO A 320 -14.10 -10.84 -21.45
CA PRO A 320 -15.51 -10.69 -21.78
C PRO A 320 -16.39 -11.26 -20.67
N ASP A 321 -17.63 -10.80 -20.61
CA ASP A 321 -18.61 -11.33 -19.65
C ASP A 321 -18.82 -12.83 -19.83
N ARG A 322 -19.09 -13.51 -18.71
CA ARG A 322 -19.23 -14.98 -18.69
C ARG A 322 -20.44 -15.47 -19.49
N ASP A 323 -21.50 -14.70 -19.52
CA ASP A 323 -22.70 -15.06 -20.27
C ASP A 323 -22.51 -14.80 -21.75
N ASP A 324 -21.85 -13.69 -22.13
CA ASP A 324 -21.45 -13.44 -23.52
C ASP A 324 -20.57 -14.55 -24.10
N MET A 325 -19.66 -15.13 -23.30
CA MET A 325 -18.82 -16.23 -23.75
C MET A 325 -19.61 -17.51 -24.09
N LYS A 326 -20.80 -17.68 -23.55
CA LYS A 326 -21.66 -18.84 -23.85
C LYS A 326 -22.42 -18.67 -25.16
N GLU A 327 -22.73 -17.45 -25.56
CA GLU A 327 -23.60 -17.13 -26.68
C GLU A 327 -22.83 -16.54 -27.87
N ASN A 328 -21.69 -15.91 -27.65
CA ASN A 328 -20.91 -15.25 -28.69
C ASN A 328 -19.53 -15.89 -28.88
N MET A 329 -19.29 -16.42 -30.10
CA MET A 329 -18.04 -17.05 -30.47
C MET A 329 -16.85 -16.07 -30.43
N GLU A 330 -17.04 -14.82 -30.76
CA GLU A 330 -15.98 -13.81 -30.75
C GLU A 330 -15.51 -13.55 -29.30
N SER A 331 -16.43 -13.42 -28.36
CA SER A 331 -16.13 -13.29 -26.92
C SER A 331 -15.37 -14.49 -26.39
N LEU A 332 -15.74 -15.69 -26.80
CA LEU A 332 -15.05 -16.93 -26.44
C LEU A 332 -13.61 -16.96 -26.98
N ILE A 333 -13.40 -16.55 -28.24
CA ILE A 333 -12.06 -16.47 -28.85
C ILE A 333 -11.21 -15.42 -28.12
N HIS A 334 -11.75 -14.25 -27.80
CA HIS A 334 -11.04 -13.23 -27.05
C HIS A 334 -10.64 -13.71 -25.65
N HIS A 335 -11.51 -14.43 -24.97
CA HIS A 335 -11.19 -15.04 -23.70
C HIS A 335 -9.98 -15.98 -23.80
N PHE A 336 -9.99 -16.92 -24.74
CA PHE A 336 -8.87 -17.86 -24.91
C PHE A 336 -7.58 -17.16 -25.31
N LYS A 337 -7.62 -16.18 -26.20
CA LYS A 337 -6.44 -15.41 -26.60
C LYS A 337 -5.85 -14.63 -25.43
N LEU A 338 -6.70 -13.99 -24.63
CA LEU A 338 -6.26 -13.22 -23.48
C LEU A 338 -5.50 -14.08 -22.44
N PHE A 339 -5.96 -15.31 -22.22
CA PHE A 339 -5.34 -16.23 -21.24
C PHE A 339 -4.17 -17.05 -21.81
N SER A 340 -4.05 -17.23 -23.12
CA SER A 340 -2.95 -17.96 -23.74
C SER A 340 -1.81 -17.04 -24.20
N GLU A 341 -2.12 -16.00 -24.99
CA GLU A 341 -1.14 -15.09 -25.59
C GLU A 341 -1.02 -13.77 -24.81
N GLY A 342 -2.10 -13.35 -24.15
CA GLY A 342 -2.22 -12.04 -23.54
C GLY A 342 -2.55 -10.97 -24.62
N TYR A 343 -2.61 -9.71 -24.17
CA TYR A 343 -2.72 -8.55 -25.06
C TYR A 343 -1.34 -8.09 -25.52
N CYS A 344 -1.27 -7.51 -26.72
CA CYS A 344 -0.06 -6.93 -27.27
C CYS A 344 -0.10 -5.40 -27.16
N LEU A 345 1.02 -4.80 -26.82
CA LEU A 345 1.17 -3.35 -26.86
C LEU A 345 1.26 -2.86 -28.33
N PRO A 346 0.87 -1.61 -28.60
CA PRO A 346 1.01 -1.02 -29.93
C PRO A 346 2.46 -1.03 -30.43
N VAL A 347 2.65 -1.34 -31.71
CA VAL A 347 3.96 -1.33 -32.34
C VAL A 347 4.50 0.11 -32.42
N GLY A 348 5.66 0.37 -31.85
CA GLY A 348 6.35 1.65 -31.88
C GLY A 348 6.30 2.46 -30.58
N GLU A 349 5.37 2.21 -29.68
CA GLU A 349 5.36 2.76 -28.33
C GLU A 349 5.86 1.69 -27.35
N THR A 350 7.18 1.64 -27.13
CA THR A 350 7.81 0.56 -26.37
C THR A 350 8.25 0.95 -24.98
N TYR A 351 8.07 2.23 -24.59
CA TYR A 351 8.55 2.71 -23.30
C TYR A 351 7.56 3.68 -22.67
N LYS A 352 7.07 3.29 -21.49
CA LYS A 352 6.45 4.20 -20.54
C LYS A 352 7.23 4.08 -19.24
N SER A 353 7.87 5.14 -18.85
CA SER A 353 8.43 5.23 -17.51
C SER A 353 7.26 5.26 -16.52
N VAL A 354 6.99 4.13 -15.90
CA VAL A 354 6.29 4.15 -14.63
C VAL A 354 7.31 4.67 -13.66
N SER A 355 7.25 5.95 -13.47
CA SER A 355 8.15 6.58 -12.54
C SER A 355 8.05 5.85 -11.21
N TYR A 356 9.16 5.47 -10.69
CA TYR A 356 9.43 5.15 -9.29
C TYR A 356 8.64 6.06 -8.32
N THR A 357 8.18 7.20 -8.77
CA THR A 357 7.35 8.15 -8.03
C THR A 357 5.94 7.66 -7.74
N HIS A 358 5.33 6.83 -8.57
CA HIS A 358 4.02 6.22 -8.27
C HIS A 358 4.16 5.12 -7.23
N LEU A 359 5.21 4.31 -7.32
CA LEU A 359 5.53 3.29 -6.32
C LEU A 359 6.01 3.91 -5.01
N ARG A 360 6.92 4.89 -5.07
CA ARG A 360 7.48 5.55 -3.87
C ARG A 360 6.55 6.53 -3.18
N ALA A 361 5.47 6.97 -3.79
CA ALA A 361 4.46 7.74 -3.07
C ALA A 361 3.83 6.94 -1.91
N HIS A 362 3.93 5.62 -1.98
CA HIS A 362 3.44 4.68 -0.96
C HIS A 362 4.56 4.05 -0.12
N GLU A 363 5.80 4.14 -0.59
CA GLU A 363 6.93 3.69 0.19
C GLU A 363 7.15 4.60 1.39
N THR A 364 6.75 4.09 2.53
CA THR A 364 7.14 4.41 3.91
C THR A 364 7.65 5.74 4.28
#